data_deb1806df134755ab40601db3df5c440
#
_entry.id   deb1806df134755ab40601db3df5c440
#
_cell.length_a   1.000
_cell.length_b   1.000
_cell.length_c   1.000
_cell.angle_alpha   90.00
_cell.angle_beta   90.00
_cell.angle_gamma   90.00
#
_symmetry.space_group_name_H-M   'P 1'
#
loop_
_entity.id
_entity.type
_entity.pdbx_description
1 polymer ?
#
loop_
_entity_poly.entity_id
_entity_poly.type
_entity_poly.pdbx_seq_one_letter_code
_entity_poly.pdbx_strand_id
1 'polypeptide(L)'
;MTRLGMLIDLKRCIGCDACTIACKQEQGTPPNVMFARVFSREYGKFPKTKKFFLPILCNHCEDPPCMKACPSHAIKKRKDGIVFVDEDKCCGAQACVSACPYGAIYYPEEKSMKYFDEPTELETYQFSQRIKLPVAMKCNFCAPRLDKGMEPACVVTCPTGCRIFGDLDDPKSKPSVYVKERTPQEIPVPLRPEANTRPNVLYLR
;
A
#
# COMPACT_ATOMS: atom_id res chain seq x y z
N MET A 1 4.99 -19.10 -10.70
CA MET A 1 4.03 -18.73 -9.62
C MET A 1 3.72 -17.26 -9.82
N THR A 2 2.48 -16.84 -9.62
CA THR A 2 2.10 -15.43 -9.75
C THR A 2 2.71 -14.62 -8.59
N ARG A 3 3.40 -13.52 -8.90
CA ARG A 3 3.94 -12.58 -7.92
C ARG A 3 3.33 -11.19 -8.15
N LEU A 4 2.19 -10.97 -7.52
CA LEU A 4 1.49 -9.68 -7.64
C LEU A 4 2.29 -8.55 -7.01
N GLY A 5 2.41 -7.46 -7.76
CA GLY A 5 3.14 -6.29 -7.32
C GLY A 5 2.71 -5.01 -8.03
N MET A 6 3.36 -3.93 -7.68
CA MET A 6 3.06 -2.61 -8.22
C MET A 6 4.33 -1.92 -8.69
N LEU A 7 4.28 -1.39 -9.89
CA LEU A 7 5.27 -0.45 -10.40
C LEU A 7 4.73 0.97 -10.24
N ILE A 8 5.57 1.88 -9.75
CA ILE A 8 5.22 3.29 -9.55
C ILE A 8 6.19 4.14 -10.36
N ASP A 9 5.67 4.83 -11.36
CA ASP A 9 6.42 5.79 -12.16
C ASP A 9 6.37 7.17 -11.51
N LEU A 10 7.47 7.57 -10.87
CA LEU A 10 7.55 8.82 -10.12
C LEU A 10 7.47 10.08 -11.01
N LYS A 11 7.86 9.98 -12.29
CA LYS A 11 7.77 11.10 -13.25
C LYS A 11 6.32 11.46 -13.56
N ARG A 12 5.40 10.50 -13.41
CA ARG A 12 3.98 10.71 -13.68
C ARG A 12 3.17 11.11 -12.46
N CYS A 13 3.72 10.98 -11.26
CA CYS A 13 3.00 11.36 -10.05
C CYS A 13 2.92 12.89 -9.91
N ILE A 14 1.70 13.42 -9.84
CA ILE A 14 1.43 14.85 -9.68
C ILE A 14 1.03 15.26 -8.26
N GLY A 15 1.04 14.31 -7.31
CA GLY A 15 0.72 14.57 -5.89
C GLY A 15 -0.74 14.93 -5.61
N CYS A 16 -1.69 14.47 -6.42
CA CYS A 16 -3.11 14.82 -6.31
C CYS A 16 -3.87 14.10 -5.18
N ASP A 17 -3.25 13.14 -4.49
CA ASP A 17 -3.82 12.32 -3.41
C ASP A 17 -5.10 11.51 -3.75
N ALA A 18 -5.52 11.45 -5.02
CA ALA A 18 -6.67 10.63 -5.44
C ALA A 18 -6.53 9.16 -5.00
N CYS A 19 -5.32 8.61 -5.07
CA CYS A 19 -5.02 7.25 -4.59
C CYS A 19 -5.20 7.09 -3.07
N THR A 20 -4.92 8.13 -2.28
CA THR A 20 -5.11 8.15 -0.83
C THR A 20 -6.60 8.11 -0.48
N ILE A 21 -7.39 8.98 -1.10
CA ILE A 21 -8.84 9.07 -0.85
C ILE A 21 -9.55 7.79 -1.31
N ALA A 22 -9.27 7.32 -2.53
CA ALA A 22 -9.86 6.08 -3.02
C ALA A 22 -9.53 4.86 -2.13
N CYS A 23 -8.30 4.80 -1.61
CA CYS A 23 -7.90 3.74 -0.70
C CYS A 23 -8.62 3.84 0.65
N LYS A 24 -8.80 5.06 1.19
CA LYS A 24 -9.55 5.27 2.44
C LYS A 24 -11.00 4.84 2.29
N GLN A 25 -11.65 5.22 1.20
CA GLN A 25 -13.03 4.85 0.92
C GLN A 25 -13.19 3.33 0.72
N GLU A 26 -12.33 2.71 -0.07
CA GLU A 26 -12.39 1.27 -0.38
C GLU A 26 -12.14 0.42 0.87
N GLN A 27 -11.17 0.82 1.71
CA GLN A 27 -10.73 0.02 2.86
C GLN A 27 -11.41 0.41 4.18
N GLY A 28 -12.21 1.47 4.20
CA GLY A 28 -12.83 1.97 5.42
C GLY A 28 -11.81 2.28 6.52
N THR A 29 -10.70 2.93 6.17
CA THR A 29 -9.66 3.18 7.17
C THR A 29 -10.01 4.37 8.06
N PRO A 30 -9.74 4.31 9.38
CA PRO A 30 -10.01 5.41 10.31
C PRO A 30 -9.13 6.65 10.01
N PRO A 31 -9.39 7.81 10.66
CA PRO A 31 -8.79 9.10 10.32
C PRO A 31 -7.26 9.07 10.12
N ASN A 32 -6.54 8.49 11.04
CA ASN A 32 -5.06 8.50 11.05
C ASN A 32 -4.43 7.31 10.33
N VAL A 33 -5.22 6.46 9.64
CA VAL A 33 -4.74 5.28 8.91
C VAL A 33 -4.79 5.52 7.41
N MET A 34 -3.63 5.57 6.77
CA MET A 34 -3.48 5.81 5.33
C MET A 34 -2.68 4.69 4.68
N PHE A 35 -3.33 3.67 4.14
CA PHE A 35 -2.64 2.55 3.46
C PHE A 35 -1.91 2.98 2.19
N ALA A 36 -2.47 3.95 1.45
CA ALA A 36 -1.79 4.66 0.38
C ALA A 36 -1.66 6.12 0.77
N ARG A 37 -0.45 6.70 0.63
CA ARG A 37 -0.16 8.09 0.94
C ARG A 37 0.85 8.65 -0.03
N VAL A 38 0.89 9.96 -0.20
CA VAL A 38 1.87 10.63 -1.07
C VAL A 38 2.65 11.64 -0.22
N PHE A 39 3.97 11.45 -0.17
CA PHE A 39 4.87 12.46 0.40
C PHE A 39 5.27 13.44 -0.68
N SER A 40 5.43 14.70 -0.29
CA SER A 40 5.99 15.72 -1.16
C SER A 40 7.18 16.40 -0.52
N ARG A 41 8.14 16.76 -1.35
CA ARG A 41 9.30 17.55 -0.93
C ARG A 41 9.68 18.57 -1.99
N GLU A 42 9.97 19.77 -1.56
CA GLU A 42 10.49 20.84 -2.42
C GLU A 42 12.01 20.93 -2.34
N TYR A 43 12.63 21.22 -3.46
CA TYR A 43 14.07 21.43 -3.59
C TYR A 43 14.37 22.70 -4.37
N GLY A 44 15.60 23.20 -4.17
CA GLY A 44 16.10 24.40 -4.87
C GLY A 44 15.74 25.69 -4.15
N LYS A 45 15.99 26.80 -4.83
CA LYS A 45 15.69 28.17 -4.38
C LYS A 45 14.94 28.89 -5.47
N PHE A 46 14.01 29.76 -5.08
CA PHE A 46 13.27 30.59 -6.02
C PHE A 46 14.24 31.34 -6.96
N PRO A 47 13.99 31.44 -8.26
CA PRO A 47 12.83 30.91 -9.01
C PRO A 47 13.01 29.47 -9.53
N LYS A 48 14.06 28.73 -9.16
CA LYS A 48 14.39 27.40 -9.65
C LYS A 48 13.99 26.32 -8.62
N THR A 49 12.74 26.36 -8.16
CA THR A 49 12.19 25.32 -7.26
C THR A 49 11.63 24.15 -8.03
N LYS A 50 11.78 22.94 -7.48
CA LYS A 50 11.17 21.70 -7.98
C LYS A 50 10.46 21.00 -6.84
N LYS A 51 9.32 20.37 -7.12
CA LYS A 51 8.57 19.55 -6.18
C LYS A 51 8.60 18.10 -6.62
N PHE A 52 8.89 17.22 -5.68
CA PHE A 52 8.93 15.77 -5.88
C PHE A 52 7.81 15.12 -5.09
N PHE A 53 7.17 14.12 -5.67
CA PHE A 53 6.11 13.34 -5.05
C PHE A 53 6.52 11.88 -4.94
N LEU A 54 6.30 11.29 -3.75
CA LEU A 54 6.61 9.90 -3.47
C LEU A 54 5.38 9.16 -2.95
N PRO A 55 4.65 8.45 -3.82
CA PRO A 55 3.56 7.58 -3.41
C PRO A 55 4.10 6.38 -2.64
N ILE A 56 3.58 6.13 -1.44
CA ILE A 56 3.98 5.01 -0.58
C ILE A 56 2.76 4.18 -0.21
N LEU A 57 2.98 2.87 -0.08
CA LEU A 57 2.02 1.89 0.44
C LEU A 57 2.79 0.71 1.05
N CYS A 58 2.09 -0.33 1.53
CA CYS A 58 2.76 -1.55 1.94
C CYS A 58 3.47 -2.20 0.75
N ASN A 59 4.71 -2.63 0.96
CA ASN A 59 5.55 -3.18 -0.11
C ASN A 59 5.30 -4.68 -0.39
N HIS A 60 4.43 -5.36 0.36
CA HIS A 60 4.15 -6.79 0.20
C HIS A 60 5.41 -7.62 -0.02
N CYS A 61 6.39 -7.45 0.85
CA CYS A 61 7.73 -8.00 0.76
C CYS A 61 7.74 -9.51 0.51
N GLU A 62 8.73 -10.01 -0.25
CA GLU A 62 8.98 -11.45 -0.37
C GLU A 62 9.42 -12.03 0.96
N ASP A 63 10.24 -11.29 1.70
CA ASP A 63 10.69 -11.62 3.04
C ASP A 63 10.14 -10.60 4.07
N PRO A 64 8.86 -10.74 4.53
CA PRO A 64 8.20 -9.72 5.31
C PRO A 64 8.65 -9.75 6.78
N PRO A 65 9.39 -8.72 7.26
CA PRO A 65 9.82 -8.67 8.66
C PRO A 65 8.63 -8.58 9.63
N CYS A 66 7.54 -7.95 9.20
CA CYS A 66 6.31 -7.88 10.00
C CYS A 66 5.67 -9.24 10.28
N MET A 67 5.77 -10.20 9.35
CA MET A 67 5.28 -11.56 9.53
C MET A 67 6.14 -12.32 10.54
N LYS A 68 7.47 -12.15 10.46
CA LYS A 68 8.43 -12.77 11.40
C LYS A 68 8.28 -12.24 12.84
N ALA A 69 7.99 -10.95 12.97
CA ALA A 69 7.84 -10.29 14.27
C ALA A 69 6.48 -10.52 14.93
N CYS A 70 5.49 -11.09 14.23
CA CYS A 70 4.15 -11.25 14.78
C CYS A 70 4.06 -12.47 15.73
N PRO A 71 3.87 -12.29 17.05
CA PRO A 71 3.87 -13.40 18.00
C PRO A 71 2.66 -14.32 17.87
N SER A 72 1.53 -13.81 17.38
CA SER A 72 0.31 -14.59 17.15
C SER A 72 0.20 -15.15 15.74
N HIS A 73 1.22 -14.95 14.89
CA HIS A 73 1.20 -15.36 13.48
C HIS A 73 -0.04 -14.86 12.71
N ALA A 74 -0.56 -13.69 13.10
CA ALA A 74 -1.71 -13.06 12.44
C ALA A 74 -1.37 -12.52 11.05
N ILE A 75 -0.10 -12.19 10.77
CA ILE A 75 0.32 -11.73 9.45
C ILE A 75 0.69 -12.93 8.60
N LYS A 76 0.04 -13.03 7.44
CA LYS A 76 0.20 -14.15 6.51
C LYS A 76 0.51 -13.65 5.12
N LYS A 77 1.04 -14.54 4.28
CA LYS A 77 1.31 -14.31 2.85
C LYS A 77 0.51 -15.30 2.01
N ARG A 78 -0.23 -14.79 1.02
CA ARG A 78 -0.94 -15.60 0.01
C ARG A 78 0.06 -16.17 -1.01
N LYS A 79 -0.39 -17.16 -1.78
CA LYS A 79 0.42 -17.79 -2.85
C LYS A 79 0.79 -16.81 -3.97
N ASP A 80 0.00 -15.75 -4.16
CA ASP A 80 0.22 -14.68 -5.12
C ASP A 80 1.10 -13.52 -4.60
N GLY A 81 1.71 -13.68 -3.43
CA GLY A 81 2.61 -12.70 -2.82
C GLY A 81 1.94 -11.66 -1.92
N ILE A 82 0.62 -11.61 -1.84
CA ILE A 82 -0.08 -10.61 -1.00
C ILE A 82 0.13 -10.93 0.48
N VAL A 83 0.69 -9.98 1.22
CA VAL A 83 0.81 -10.05 2.68
C VAL A 83 -0.39 -9.35 3.31
N PHE A 84 -1.10 -10.02 4.20
CA PHE A 84 -2.32 -9.52 4.85
C PHE A 84 -2.32 -9.81 6.35
N VAL A 85 -3.23 -9.18 7.08
CA VAL A 85 -3.48 -9.42 8.51
C VAL A 85 -4.75 -10.25 8.65
N ASP A 86 -4.66 -11.33 9.39
CA ASP A 86 -5.78 -12.12 9.89
C ASP A 86 -6.25 -11.41 11.19
N GLU A 87 -7.32 -10.64 11.09
CA GLU A 87 -7.80 -9.79 12.18
C GLU A 87 -8.22 -10.61 13.41
N ASP A 88 -8.76 -11.81 13.22
CA ASP A 88 -9.18 -12.71 14.31
C ASP A 88 -8.00 -13.15 15.19
N LYS A 89 -6.82 -13.31 14.58
CA LYS A 89 -5.61 -13.77 15.27
C LYS A 89 -4.76 -12.63 15.84
N CYS A 90 -5.09 -11.38 15.53
CA CYS A 90 -4.30 -10.25 15.99
C CYS A 90 -4.41 -10.10 17.51
N CYS A 91 -3.29 -10.25 18.21
CA CYS A 91 -3.21 -10.12 19.67
C CYS A 91 -2.87 -8.70 20.17
N GLY A 92 -2.72 -7.72 19.27
CA GLY A 92 -2.45 -6.34 19.64
C GLY A 92 -1.00 -6.04 20.07
N ALA A 93 -0.07 -6.97 19.94
CA ALA A 93 1.32 -6.79 20.40
C ALA A 93 2.13 -5.70 19.67
N GLN A 94 1.64 -5.15 18.56
CA GLN A 94 2.23 -4.07 17.75
C GLN A 94 3.66 -4.29 17.25
N ALA A 95 4.28 -5.44 17.52
CA ALA A 95 5.64 -5.76 17.07
C ALA A 95 5.80 -5.65 15.53
N CYS A 96 4.74 -5.92 14.79
CA CYS A 96 4.71 -5.75 13.33
C CYS A 96 4.81 -4.29 12.88
N VAL A 97 4.32 -3.34 13.68
CA VAL A 97 4.40 -1.89 13.39
C VAL A 97 5.86 -1.45 13.45
N SER A 98 6.55 -1.80 14.54
CA SER A 98 7.96 -1.47 14.76
C SER A 98 8.89 -2.18 13.76
N ALA A 99 8.56 -3.42 13.37
CA ALA A 99 9.37 -4.21 12.44
C ALA A 99 9.27 -3.75 10.98
N CYS A 100 8.26 -2.93 10.61
CA CYS A 100 8.08 -2.50 9.24
C CYS A 100 9.02 -1.36 8.85
N PRO A 101 10.02 -1.55 7.97
CA PRO A 101 10.96 -0.48 7.62
C PRO A 101 10.32 0.64 6.79
N TYR A 102 9.10 0.41 6.28
CA TYR A 102 8.35 1.37 5.45
C TYR A 102 7.30 2.15 6.24
N GLY A 103 7.09 1.85 7.53
CA GLY A 103 6.04 2.46 8.33
C GLY A 103 4.65 2.26 7.70
N ALA A 104 4.38 1.09 7.11
CA ALA A 104 3.17 0.81 6.33
C ALA A 104 2.17 -0.08 7.08
N ILE A 105 2.35 -0.24 8.39
CA ILE A 105 1.44 -0.94 9.29
C ILE A 105 0.99 0.04 10.37
N TYR A 106 -0.28 0.06 10.64
CA TYR A 106 -0.94 0.93 11.60
C TYR A 106 -1.60 0.10 12.69
N TYR A 107 -1.65 0.65 13.88
CA TYR A 107 -2.44 0.11 14.97
C TYR A 107 -3.22 1.26 15.62
N PRO A 108 -4.42 1.57 15.14
CA PRO A 108 -5.19 2.69 15.63
C PRO A 108 -5.69 2.42 17.06
N GLU A 109 -5.71 3.46 17.89
CA GLU A 109 -6.37 3.41 19.18
C GLU A 109 -7.90 3.41 19.00
N GLU A 110 -8.62 2.75 19.88
CA GLU A 110 -10.08 2.64 19.81
C GLU A 110 -10.78 4.02 19.69
N LYS A 111 -10.32 5.00 20.48
CA LYS A 111 -10.83 6.38 20.45
C LYS A 111 -10.60 7.14 19.14
N SER A 112 -9.65 6.69 18.32
CA SER A 112 -9.29 7.31 17.03
C SER A 112 -9.95 6.64 15.82
N MET A 113 -10.90 5.74 16.05
CA MET A 113 -11.54 4.97 14.99
C MET A 113 -12.63 5.73 14.23
N LYS A 114 -13.14 6.83 14.78
CA LYS A 114 -14.27 7.60 14.22
C LYS A 114 -13.79 8.90 13.59
N TYR A 115 -14.45 9.32 12.51
CA TYR A 115 -14.29 10.66 11.91
C TYR A 115 -15.13 11.71 12.62
N PHE A 116 -16.29 11.31 13.17
CA PHE A 116 -17.26 12.18 13.81
C PHE A 116 -17.69 11.59 15.15
N ASP A 117 -18.20 12.41 16.05
CA ASP A 117 -18.74 11.97 17.35
C ASP A 117 -19.87 10.96 17.16
N GLU A 118 -20.77 11.26 16.20
CA GLU A 118 -21.78 10.31 15.74
C GLU A 118 -21.31 9.66 14.44
N PRO A 119 -21.16 8.32 14.39
CA PRO A 119 -20.70 7.63 13.18
C PRO A 119 -21.73 7.78 12.06
N THR A 120 -21.24 8.07 10.86
CA THR A 120 -22.05 8.07 9.65
C THR A 120 -22.53 6.66 9.29
N GLU A 121 -23.56 6.55 8.43
CA GLU A 121 -24.01 5.24 7.94
C GLU A 121 -22.89 4.45 7.26
N LEU A 122 -22.03 5.13 6.49
CA LEU A 122 -20.88 4.52 5.85
C LEU A 122 -19.86 3.98 6.86
N GLU A 123 -19.54 4.75 7.91
CA GLU A 123 -18.65 4.29 8.97
C GLU A 123 -19.25 3.09 9.70
N THR A 124 -20.52 3.15 10.04
CA THR A 124 -21.24 2.05 10.68
C THR A 124 -21.16 0.77 9.82
N TYR A 125 -21.43 0.89 8.52
CA TYR A 125 -21.32 -0.22 7.59
C TYR A 125 -19.89 -0.77 7.53
N GLN A 126 -18.89 0.10 7.35
CA GLN A 126 -17.49 -0.31 7.23
C GLN A 126 -16.95 -0.95 8.51
N PHE A 127 -17.34 -0.44 9.68
CA PHE A 127 -16.93 -1.02 10.97
C PHE A 127 -17.65 -2.33 11.26
N SER A 128 -18.90 -2.49 10.82
CA SER A 128 -19.62 -3.76 10.97
C SER A 128 -19.00 -4.92 10.19
N GLN A 129 -18.22 -4.60 9.14
CA GLN A 129 -17.47 -5.60 8.36
C GLN A 129 -16.15 -6.04 9.04
N ARG A 130 -15.76 -5.40 10.14
CA ARG A 130 -14.56 -5.74 10.88
C ARG A 130 -14.91 -6.57 12.10
N ILE A 131 -14.19 -7.68 12.25
CA ILE A 131 -14.48 -8.67 13.30
C ILE A 131 -13.97 -8.20 14.66
N LYS A 132 -12.84 -7.48 14.68
CA LYS A 132 -12.16 -7.08 15.91
C LYS A 132 -11.47 -5.74 15.76
N LEU A 133 -11.57 -4.89 16.79
CA LEU A 133 -10.86 -3.63 16.89
C LEU A 133 -10.44 -3.39 18.35
N PRO A 134 -9.26 -2.78 18.61
CA PRO A 134 -8.23 -2.38 17.65
C PRO A 134 -7.40 -3.57 17.14
N VAL A 135 -7.00 -3.52 15.86
CA VAL A 135 -6.14 -4.54 15.22
C VAL A 135 -5.07 -3.87 14.38
N ALA A 136 -4.01 -4.62 14.04
CA ALA A 136 -3.02 -4.15 13.08
C ALA A 136 -3.66 -4.02 11.69
N MET A 137 -3.45 -2.89 11.04
CA MET A 137 -4.04 -2.54 9.75
C MET A 137 -2.97 -2.19 8.72
N LYS A 138 -3.09 -2.68 7.50
CA LYS A 138 -2.17 -2.41 6.40
C LYS A 138 -2.83 -2.63 5.04
N CYS A 139 -2.23 -2.11 3.98
CA CYS A 139 -2.63 -2.40 2.61
C CYS A 139 -2.64 -3.93 2.37
N ASN A 140 -3.68 -4.41 1.70
CA ASN A 140 -3.88 -5.80 1.27
C ASN A 140 -3.92 -5.92 -0.26
N PHE A 141 -3.38 -4.94 -1.01
CA PHE A 141 -3.52 -4.80 -2.47
C PHE A 141 -4.97 -4.86 -2.95
N CYS A 142 -5.94 -4.48 -2.12
CA CYS A 142 -7.37 -4.63 -2.41
C CYS A 142 -7.74 -6.07 -2.78
N ALA A 143 -7.25 -7.07 -2.03
CA ALA A 143 -7.49 -8.49 -2.31
C ALA A 143 -8.96 -8.82 -2.63
N PRO A 144 -9.98 -8.29 -1.92
CA PRO A 144 -11.38 -8.54 -2.27
C PRO A 144 -11.79 -8.04 -3.67
N ARG A 145 -11.12 -7.01 -4.19
CA ARG A 145 -11.32 -6.55 -5.58
C ARG A 145 -10.64 -7.47 -6.57
N LEU A 146 -9.38 -7.85 -6.28
CA LEU A 146 -8.61 -8.76 -7.13
C LEU A 146 -9.30 -10.12 -7.27
N ASP A 147 -9.86 -10.65 -6.20
CA ASP A 147 -10.60 -11.91 -6.20
C ASP A 147 -11.88 -11.85 -7.08
N LYS A 148 -12.36 -10.63 -7.40
CA LYS A 148 -13.44 -10.33 -8.35
C LYS A 148 -12.94 -9.91 -9.74
N GLY A 149 -11.64 -10.03 -10.03
CA GLY A 149 -11.04 -9.63 -11.30
C GLY A 149 -10.89 -8.11 -11.49
N MET A 150 -11.06 -7.31 -10.45
CA MET A 150 -10.92 -5.85 -10.49
C MET A 150 -9.53 -5.42 -10.02
N GLU A 151 -9.01 -4.33 -10.58
CA GLU A 151 -7.75 -3.73 -10.13
C GLU A 151 -7.89 -3.01 -8.78
N PRO A 152 -6.77 -2.81 -8.04
CA PRO A 152 -6.78 -2.03 -6.81
C PRO A 152 -7.33 -0.61 -6.99
N ALA A 153 -8.11 -0.13 -6.02
CA ALA A 153 -8.77 1.19 -6.10
C ALA A 153 -7.77 2.33 -6.39
N CYS A 154 -6.61 2.32 -5.75
CA CYS A 154 -5.57 3.34 -5.94
C CYS A 154 -4.90 3.30 -7.34
N VAL A 155 -5.04 2.21 -8.08
CA VAL A 155 -4.58 2.08 -9.47
C VAL A 155 -5.63 2.68 -10.40
N VAL A 156 -6.87 2.23 -10.27
CA VAL A 156 -7.99 2.68 -11.14
C VAL A 156 -8.22 4.19 -11.04
N THR A 157 -8.08 4.75 -9.84
CA THR A 157 -8.33 6.18 -9.58
C THR A 157 -7.16 7.08 -9.99
N CYS A 158 -5.98 6.54 -10.30
CA CYS A 158 -4.81 7.36 -10.61
C CYS A 158 -4.96 8.09 -11.96
N PRO A 159 -5.14 9.44 -12.00
CA PRO A 159 -5.45 10.16 -13.25
C PRO A 159 -4.29 10.16 -14.24
N THR A 160 -3.07 10.01 -13.75
CA THR A 160 -1.87 9.97 -14.60
C THR A 160 -1.41 8.55 -14.91
N GLY A 161 -2.03 7.52 -14.31
CA GLY A 161 -1.61 6.13 -14.45
C GLY A 161 -0.20 5.88 -13.94
N CYS A 162 0.26 6.59 -12.90
CA CYS A 162 1.58 6.38 -12.35
C CYS A 162 1.70 5.07 -11.58
N ARG A 163 0.59 4.44 -11.20
CA ARG A 163 0.52 3.15 -10.49
C ARG A 163 0.12 2.06 -11.47
N ILE A 164 1.00 1.11 -11.71
CA ILE A 164 0.80 0.00 -12.63
C ILE A 164 0.84 -1.30 -11.83
N PHE A 165 -0.24 -2.06 -11.82
CA PHE A 165 -0.39 -3.28 -11.02
C PHE A 165 -0.45 -4.52 -11.92
N GLY A 166 0.15 -5.62 -11.46
CA GLY A 166 0.12 -6.90 -12.17
C GLY A 166 1.11 -7.92 -11.60
N ASP A 167 1.27 -9.01 -12.31
CA ASP A 167 2.27 -10.04 -12.01
C ASP A 167 3.66 -9.54 -12.44
N LEU A 168 4.59 -9.45 -11.49
CA LEU A 168 5.95 -8.98 -11.75
C LEU A 168 6.83 -10.01 -12.49
N ASP A 169 6.42 -11.27 -12.48
CA ASP A 169 7.16 -12.37 -13.10
C ASP A 169 6.61 -12.75 -14.50
N ASP A 170 5.42 -12.24 -14.88
CA ASP A 170 4.85 -12.45 -16.20
C ASP A 170 5.35 -11.36 -17.18
N PRO A 171 6.10 -11.73 -18.23
CA PRO A 171 6.59 -10.77 -19.23
C PRO A 171 5.49 -10.07 -20.04
N LYS A 172 4.25 -10.60 -20.01
CA LYS A 172 3.07 -10.04 -20.69
C LYS A 172 2.21 -9.18 -19.78
N SER A 173 2.54 -9.10 -18.49
CA SER A 173 1.81 -8.30 -17.52
C SER A 173 1.97 -6.80 -17.77
N LYS A 174 0.99 -6.01 -17.27
CA LYS A 174 1.04 -4.53 -17.40
C LYS A 174 2.36 -3.91 -16.90
N PRO A 175 2.91 -4.27 -15.72
CA PRO A 175 4.19 -3.74 -15.26
C PRO A 175 5.36 -4.07 -16.19
N SER A 176 5.45 -5.32 -16.65
CA SER A 176 6.54 -5.79 -17.53
C SER A 176 6.50 -5.12 -18.90
N VAL A 177 5.32 -5.04 -19.49
CA VAL A 177 5.09 -4.34 -20.77
C VAL A 177 5.40 -2.85 -20.63
N TYR A 178 4.96 -2.23 -19.53
CA TYR A 178 5.23 -0.81 -19.26
C TYR A 178 6.73 -0.49 -19.23
N VAL A 179 7.51 -1.29 -18.49
CA VAL A 179 8.97 -1.10 -18.41
C VAL A 179 9.60 -1.25 -19.81
N LYS A 180 9.22 -2.29 -20.56
CA LYS A 180 9.77 -2.58 -21.88
C LYS A 180 9.48 -1.48 -22.91
N GLU A 181 8.26 -0.94 -22.91
CA GLU A 181 7.82 -0.01 -23.96
C GLU A 181 8.12 1.46 -23.62
N ARG A 182 8.02 1.84 -22.35
CA ARG A 182 8.10 3.23 -21.93
C ARG A 182 9.41 3.62 -21.26
N THR A 183 10.05 2.68 -20.62
CA THR A 183 11.26 2.94 -19.82
C THR A 183 12.34 1.87 -20.02
N PRO A 184 12.68 1.47 -21.26
CA PRO A 184 13.54 0.33 -21.52
C PRO A 184 14.97 0.49 -20.96
N GLN A 185 15.39 1.72 -20.64
CA GLN A 185 16.70 2.03 -20.06
C GLN A 185 16.66 2.18 -18.54
N GLU A 186 15.47 2.15 -17.92
CA GLU A 186 15.30 2.33 -16.48
C GLU A 186 15.04 0.98 -15.80
N ILE A 187 15.81 0.69 -14.76
CA ILE A 187 15.58 -0.50 -13.92
C ILE A 187 14.72 -0.08 -12.75
N PRO A 188 13.55 -0.72 -12.55
CA PRO A 188 12.74 -0.46 -11.37
C PRO A 188 13.49 -0.80 -10.09
N VAL A 189 13.47 0.10 -9.11
CA VAL A 189 14.23 -0.02 -7.86
C VAL A 189 13.30 -0.08 -6.66
N PRO A 190 13.66 -0.82 -5.59
CA PRO A 190 12.93 -0.80 -4.33
C PRO A 190 13.11 0.52 -3.59
N LEU A 191 12.17 0.87 -2.70
CA LEU A 191 12.20 2.11 -1.94
C LEU A 191 13.38 2.16 -0.95
N ARG A 192 13.67 1.06 -0.27
CA ARG A 192 14.72 0.92 0.76
C ARG A 192 15.49 -0.37 0.51
N PRO A 193 16.41 -0.41 -0.45
CA PRO A 193 17.19 -1.62 -0.77
C PRO A 193 17.99 -2.14 0.44
N GLU A 194 18.45 -1.24 1.32
CA GLU A 194 19.20 -1.58 2.53
C GLU A 194 18.37 -2.41 3.54
N ALA A 195 17.05 -2.35 3.48
CA ALA A 195 16.19 -3.14 4.35
C ALA A 195 16.14 -4.63 3.97
N ASN A 196 16.64 -5.00 2.80
CA ASN A 196 16.76 -6.37 2.28
C ASN A 196 15.50 -7.23 2.39
N THR A 197 14.32 -6.62 2.19
CA THR A 197 13.02 -7.28 2.33
C THR A 197 12.44 -7.82 1.04
N ARG A 198 13.13 -7.60 -0.10
CA ARG A 198 12.68 -7.95 -1.45
C ARG A 198 11.22 -7.50 -1.70
N PRO A 199 10.97 -6.18 -1.79
CA PRO A 199 9.62 -5.65 -1.94
C PRO A 199 8.99 -5.94 -3.30
N ASN A 200 7.67 -6.11 -3.32
CA ASN A 200 6.85 -6.24 -4.54
C ASN A 200 6.26 -4.90 -5.01
N VAL A 201 6.73 -3.80 -4.45
CA VAL A 201 6.49 -2.45 -4.96
C VAL A 201 7.81 -1.86 -5.41
N LEU A 202 7.88 -1.52 -6.68
CA LEU A 202 9.08 -1.02 -7.35
C LEU A 202 8.83 0.37 -7.92
N TYR A 203 9.88 1.18 -8.03
CA TYR A 203 9.80 2.57 -8.45
C TYR A 203 10.67 2.82 -9.68
N LEU A 204 10.12 3.53 -10.67
CA LEU A 204 10.84 4.19 -11.76
C LEU A 204 11.10 5.66 -11.36
N ARG A 205 12.31 6.17 -11.67
CA ARG A 205 12.79 7.50 -11.23
C ARG A 205 12.98 8.47 -12.39
#